data_c64d2981fee3c33434200dd87fc1b896
#
_entry.id   c64d2981fee3c33434200dd87fc1b896
#
_cell.length_a   1.000
_cell.length_b   1.000
_cell.length_c   1.000
_cell.angle_alpha   90.00
_cell.angle_beta   90.00
_cell.angle_gamma   90.00
#
_symmetry.space_group_name_H-M   'P 1'
#
loop_
_entity.id
_entity.type
_entity.pdbx_description
1 polymer ?
#
loop_
_entity_poly.entity_id
_entity_poly.type
_entity_poly.pdbx_seq_one_letter_code
_entity_poly.pdbx_strand_id
1 'polypeptide(L)'
;MIQPEKTSKYAVVVSLLTLCFIACNGKASEISNHSSNPIVTIERFDKELPSYVQETDSAKIFLFIDKYTPFFPVYCRHILGLGDAPSFQKGLKMFLSNEAISQLYADTETKFSNDTVWITELQNAFLRYNELFAPQKRPRILTHISGLNQSIVTIDTTLLSEIGRAHV
;
A
#
# COMPACT_ATOMS: atom_id res chain seq x y z
N MET A 1 19.26 -58.75 -38.23
CA MET A 1 19.30 -59.03 -36.77
C MET A 1 19.35 -57.67 -36.10
N ILE A 2 18.19 -57.12 -35.72
CA ILE A 2 18.00 -55.76 -35.25
C ILE A 2 17.93 -55.85 -33.70
N GLN A 3 18.85 -55.16 -33.04
CA GLN A 3 18.93 -55.20 -31.57
C GLN A 3 17.82 -54.36 -30.94
N PRO A 4 16.97 -54.90 -30.05
CA PRO A 4 15.81 -54.19 -29.46
C PRO A 4 16.17 -53.43 -28.14
N GLU A 5 17.43 -53.26 -27.76
CA GLU A 5 17.77 -52.83 -26.42
C GLU A 5 17.92 -51.30 -26.24
N LYS A 6 18.14 -50.54 -27.32
CA LYS A 6 18.32 -49.09 -27.20
C LYS A 6 17.02 -48.29 -27.14
N THR A 7 15.94 -48.81 -27.70
CA THR A 7 14.65 -48.06 -27.74
C THR A 7 13.94 -48.00 -26.41
N SER A 8 14.16 -48.94 -25.50
CA SER A 8 13.52 -48.99 -24.19
C SER A 8 14.01 -47.86 -23.25
N LYS A 9 15.30 -47.52 -23.29
CA LYS A 9 15.89 -46.50 -22.42
C LYS A 9 15.42 -45.10 -22.76
N TYR A 10 15.24 -44.80 -24.04
CA TYR A 10 14.72 -43.48 -24.49
C TYR A 10 13.22 -43.34 -24.22
N ALA A 11 12.45 -44.43 -24.28
CA ALA A 11 11.02 -44.40 -23.95
C ALA A 11 10.79 -44.10 -22.46
N VAL A 12 11.63 -44.60 -21.55
CA VAL A 12 11.55 -44.30 -20.11
C VAL A 12 11.95 -42.84 -19.81
N VAL A 13 13.00 -42.33 -20.48
CA VAL A 13 13.44 -40.93 -20.29
C VAL A 13 12.40 -39.95 -20.81
N VAL A 14 11.81 -40.22 -21.97
CA VAL A 14 10.74 -39.34 -22.53
C VAL A 14 9.49 -39.41 -21.67
N SER A 15 9.13 -40.58 -21.12
CA SER A 15 8.00 -40.69 -20.19
C SER A 15 8.23 -39.94 -18.87
N LEU A 16 9.47 -39.94 -18.36
CA LEU A 16 9.81 -39.18 -17.15
C LEU A 16 9.77 -37.63 -17.38
N LEU A 17 10.21 -37.18 -18.56
CA LEU A 17 10.17 -35.79 -18.94
C LEU A 17 8.73 -35.26 -19.11
N THR A 18 7.82 -36.09 -19.67
CA THR A 18 6.40 -35.68 -19.83
C THR A 18 5.67 -35.58 -18.49
N LEU A 19 6.05 -36.38 -17.48
CA LEU A 19 5.47 -36.29 -16.12
C LEU A 19 5.84 -34.98 -15.41
N CYS A 20 7.00 -34.40 -15.68
CA CYS A 20 7.40 -33.11 -15.09
C CYS A 20 6.57 -31.92 -15.60
N PHE A 21 6.00 -31.97 -16.79
CA PHE A 21 5.19 -30.87 -17.32
C PHE A 21 3.74 -30.85 -16.81
N ILE A 22 3.24 -31.93 -16.22
CA ILE A 22 1.88 -32.02 -15.67
C ILE A 22 1.81 -31.47 -14.24
N ALA A 23 2.94 -31.38 -13.54
CA ALA A 23 3.00 -30.90 -12.16
C ALA A 23 2.90 -29.35 -12.00
N CYS A 24 3.00 -28.59 -13.08
CA CYS A 24 2.94 -27.11 -13.04
C CYS A 24 1.57 -26.49 -13.35
N ASN A 25 0.51 -27.27 -13.50
CA ASN A 25 -0.85 -26.74 -13.53
C ASN A 25 -1.42 -26.56 -12.12
N GLY A 26 -0.75 -25.71 -11.33
CA GLY A 26 -1.35 -25.16 -10.12
C GLY A 26 -2.56 -24.33 -10.55
N LYS A 27 -3.78 -24.85 -10.33
CA LYS A 27 -4.99 -24.04 -10.39
C LYS A 27 -4.77 -22.83 -9.49
N ALA A 28 -4.73 -21.63 -10.06
CA ALA A 28 -4.97 -20.42 -9.29
C ALA A 28 -6.32 -20.64 -8.59
N SER A 29 -6.31 -20.86 -7.30
CA SER A 29 -7.53 -20.96 -6.52
C SER A 29 -8.23 -19.62 -6.66
N GLU A 30 -9.39 -19.61 -7.31
CA GLU A 30 -10.29 -18.46 -7.26
C GLU A 30 -10.59 -18.19 -5.79
N ILE A 31 -10.10 -17.05 -5.32
CA ILE A 31 -10.37 -16.58 -3.96
C ILE A 31 -11.86 -16.32 -3.90
N SER A 32 -12.60 -17.23 -3.29
CA SER A 32 -14.01 -17.06 -3.01
C SER A 32 -14.18 -15.79 -2.19
N ASN A 33 -15.01 -14.87 -2.67
CA ASN A 33 -15.42 -13.64 -1.99
C ASN A 33 -16.16 -13.96 -0.68
N HIS A 34 -15.40 -14.32 0.36
CA HIS A 34 -15.90 -14.53 1.70
C HIS A 34 -15.33 -13.46 2.63
N SER A 35 -16.01 -12.37 2.74
CA SER A 35 -16.20 -11.53 3.93
C SER A 35 -16.67 -10.14 3.52
N SER A 36 -17.80 -9.72 4.02
CA SER A 36 -18.39 -8.39 3.83
C SER A 36 -17.65 -7.27 4.59
N ASN A 37 -16.56 -7.59 5.32
CA ASN A 37 -15.73 -6.61 6.01
C ASN A 37 -14.39 -6.45 5.31
N PRO A 38 -13.98 -5.21 4.97
CA PRO A 38 -12.68 -4.96 4.37
C PRO A 38 -11.57 -5.42 5.33
N ILE A 39 -10.62 -6.19 4.80
CA ILE A 39 -9.50 -6.73 5.59
C ILE A 39 -8.53 -5.64 6.00
N VAL A 40 -8.46 -4.58 5.19
CA VAL A 40 -7.59 -3.44 5.38
C VAL A 40 -8.40 -2.16 5.22
N THR A 41 -8.20 -1.23 6.14
CA THR A 41 -8.75 0.12 6.02
C THR A 41 -7.67 1.04 5.46
N ILE A 42 -7.99 1.73 4.36
CA ILE A 42 -7.11 2.70 3.73
C ILE A 42 -7.68 4.09 3.98
N GLU A 43 -6.89 4.93 4.58
CA GLU A 43 -7.25 6.30 4.91
C GLU A 43 -6.46 7.28 4.05
N ARG A 44 -7.17 8.15 3.36
CA ARG A 44 -6.60 9.16 2.47
C ARG A 44 -6.20 10.40 3.25
N PHE A 45 -5.11 10.29 4.06
CA PHE A 45 -4.57 11.41 4.79
C PHE A 45 -4.15 12.56 3.86
N ASP A 46 -3.60 12.24 2.69
CA ASP A 46 -3.24 13.19 1.64
C ASP A 46 -4.43 14.07 1.22
N LYS A 47 -5.63 13.52 1.11
CA LYS A 47 -6.84 14.28 0.74
C LYS A 47 -7.40 15.15 1.88
N GLU A 48 -7.23 14.75 3.11
CA GLU A 48 -7.75 15.48 4.26
C GLU A 48 -6.80 16.58 4.77
N LEU A 49 -5.49 16.41 4.56
CA LEU A 49 -4.49 17.37 5.04
C LEU A 49 -4.68 18.81 4.55
N PRO A 50 -5.01 19.09 3.28
CA PRO A 50 -5.23 20.47 2.82
C PRO A 50 -6.38 21.17 3.55
N SER A 51 -7.45 20.43 3.88
CA SER A 51 -8.58 20.99 4.64
C SER A 51 -8.21 21.29 6.10
N TYR A 52 -7.43 20.41 6.72
CA TYR A 52 -6.89 20.64 8.07
C TYR A 52 -6.05 21.93 8.15
N VAL A 53 -5.21 22.17 7.15
CA VAL A 53 -4.32 23.35 7.15
C VAL A 53 -5.09 24.67 7.09
N GLN A 54 -6.30 24.66 6.54
CA GLN A 54 -7.17 25.84 6.45
C GLN A 54 -8.17 25.94 7.62
N GLU A 55 -8.27 24.90 8.45
CA GLU A 55 -9.23 24.87 9.56
C GLU A 55 -8.80 25.82 10.68
N THR A 56 -9.79 26.53 11.24
CA THR A 56 -9.62 27.47 12.34
C THR A 56 -10.36 27.03 13.61
N ASP A 57 -11.27 26.07 13.49
CA ASP A 57 -12.00 25.51 14.63
C ASP A 57 -11.09 24.55 15.40
N SER A 58 -10.77 24.92 16.64
CA SER A 58 -9.91 24.13 17.52
C SER A 58 -10.42 22.71 17.77
N ALA A 59 -11.73 22.49 17.79
CA ALA A 59 -12.31 21.16 17.98
C ALA A 59 -12.05 20.27 16.78
N LYS A 60 -12.22 20.79 15.57
CA LYS A 60 -11.94 20.06 14.32
C LYS A 60 -10.45 19.80 14.13
N ILE A 61 -9.60 20.75 14.50
CA ILE A 61 -8.15 20.59 14.52
C ILE A 61 -7.76 19.43 15.43
N PHE A 62 -8.31 19.40 16.64
CA PHE A 62 -8.05 18.33 17.61
C PHE A 62 -8.52 16.97 17.06
N LEU A 63 -9.73 16.88 16.50
CA LEU A 63 -10.27 15.65 15.93
C LEU A 63 -9.41 15.10 14.78
N PHE A 64 -8.87 15.98 13.94
CA PHE A 64 -7.96 15.58 12.87
C PHE A 64 -6.65 15.00 13.44
N ILE A 65 -6.04 15.68 14.40
CA ILE A 65 -4.79 15.23 15.04
C ILE A 65 -5.01 13.88 15.74
N ASP A 66 -6.09 13.75 16.49
CA ASP A 66 -6.45 12.50 17.19
C ASP A 66 -6.67 11.34 16.21
N LYS A 67 -7.45 11.57 15.15
CA LYS A 67 -7.70 10.61 14.07
C LYS A 67 -6.41 10.05 13.48
N TYR A 68 -5.40 10.89 13.25
CA TYR A 68 -4.16 10.52 12.59
C TYR A 68 -2.98 10.28 13.55
N THR A 69 -3.24 10.19 14.85
CA THR A 69 -2.24 9.77 15.82
C THR A 69 -2.01 8.25 15.72
N PRO A 70 -0.74 7.76 15.78
CA PRO A 70 0.53 8.46 16.00
C PRO A 70 1.20 9.00 14.71
N PHE A 71 0.61 8.82 13.54
CA PHE A 71 1.22 9.18 12.25
C PHE A 71 1.47 10.69 12.09
N PHE A 72 0.50 11.53 12.43
CA PHE A 72 0.57 12.97 12.19
C PHE A 72 1.82 13.65 12.78
N PRO A 73 2.18 13.45 14.06
CA PRO A 73 3.41 14.02 14.60
C PRO A 73 4.68 13.46 13.95
N VAL A 74 4.70 12.18 13.55
CA VAL A 74 5.81 11.58 12.82
C VAL A 74 5.95 12.22 11.44
N TYR A 75 4.84 12.40 10.73
CA TYR A 75 4.80 13.06 9.43
C TYR A 75 5.36 14.49 9.50
N CYS A 76 4.89 15.29 10.46
CA CYS A 76 5.34 16.67 10.59
C CYS A 76 6.82 16.78 11.01
N ARG A 77 7.26 16.00 12.01
CA ARG A 77 8.61 16.13 12.57
C ARG A 77 9.67 15.43 11.73
N HIS A 78 9.41 14.18 11.36
CA HIS A 78 10.45 13.30 10.80
C HIS A 78 10.40 13.21 9.27
N ILE A 79 9.21 13.31 8.66
CA ILE A 79 9.07 13.25 7.22
C ILE A 79 9.27 14.64 6.60
N LEU A 80 8.57 15.64 7.12
CA LEU A 80 8.64 17.02 6.59
C LEU A 80 9.67 17.90 7.30
N GLY A 81 10.18 17.53 8.45
CA GLY A 81 11.17 18.31 9.19
C GLY A 81 10.65 19.65 9.71
N LEU A 82 9.37 19.76 10.05
CA LEU A 82 8.74 21.03 10.46
C LEU A 82 9.04 21.44 11.90
N GLY A 83 9.89 20.70 12.62
CA GLY A 83 10.19 20.95 14.03
C GLY A 83 9.06 20.49 14.95
N ASP A 84 8.85 21.22 16.06
CA ASP A 84 7.86 20.86 17.07
C ASP A 84 6.54 21.63 16.96
N ALA A 85 5.46 21.03 17.47
CA ALA A 85 4.21 21.74 17.72
C ALA A 85 4.46 22.96 18.66
N PRO A 86 3.75 24.11 18.48
CA PRO A 86 2.51 24.28 17.74
C PRO A 86 2.67 24.73 16.28
N SER A 87 3.88 24.78 15.73
CA SER A 87 4.15 25.37 14.41
C SER A 87 3.73 24.50 13.21
N PHE A 88 3.22 23.28 13.43
CA PHE A 88 2.89 22.35 12.34
C PHE A 88 1.96 22.94 11.30
N GLN A 89 0.85 23.56 11.70
CA GLN A 89 -0.12 24.12 10.75
C GLN A 89 0.51 25.19 9.85
N LYS A 90 1.37 26.06 10.41
CA LYS A 90 2.10 27.07 9.64
C LYS A 90 3.09 26.42 8.67
N GLY A 91 3.86 25.45 9.12
CA GLY A 91 4.83 24.72 8.29
C GLY A 91 4.14 23.94 7.17
N LEU A 92 3.03 23.28 7.47
CA LEU A 92 2.21 22.57 6.48
C LEU A 92 1.61 23.52 5.44
N LYS A 93 1.18 24.73 5.85
CA LYS A 93 0.70 25.74 4.92
C LYS A 93 1.80 26.16 3.93
N MET A 94 3.03 26.35 4.42
CA MET A 94 4.17 26.66 3.56
C MET A 94 4.49 25.48 2.62
N PHE A 95 4.48 24.24 3.12
CA PHE A 95 4.68 23.04 2.32
C PHE A 95 3.66 22.92 1.19
N LEU A 96 2.36 23.05 1.49
CA LEU A 96 1.29 22.95 0.49
C LEU A 96 1.27 24.14 -0.49
N SER A 97 1.84 25.29 -0.11
CA SER A 97 1.95 26.48 -0.99
C SER A 97 3.12 26.40 -1.97
N ASN A 98 4.00 25.39 -1.84
CA ASN A 98 5.07 25.17 -2.79
C ASN A 98 4.49 24.67 -4.12
N GLU A 99 4.88 25.27 -5.24
CA GLU A 99 4.33 24.98 -6.57
C GLU A 99 4.53 23.49 -6.97
N ALA A 100 5.73 22.95 -6.74
CA ALA A 100 6.02 21.54 -7.05
C ALA A 100 5.16 20.59 -6.20
N ILE A 101 4.92 20.91 -4.94
CA ILE A 101 4.05 20.11 -4.06
C ILE A 101 2.59 20.23 -4.51
N SER A 102 2.13 21.43 -4.84
CA SER A 102 0.77 21.65 -5.36
C SER A 102 0.53 20.87 -6.65
N GLN A 103 1.51 20.86 -7.58
CA GLN A 103 1.44 20.05 -8.79
C GLN A 103 1.41 18.56 -8.47
N LEU A 104 2.23 18.09 -7.54
CA LEU A 104 2.25 16.67 -7.11
C LEU A 104 0.89 16.24 -6.53
N TYR A 105 0.21 17.11 -5.77
CA TYR A 105 -1.15 16.85 -5.30
C TYR A 105 -2.14 16.69 -6.45
N ALA A 106 -2.08 17.59 -7.45
CA ALA A 106 -2.96 17.54 -8.62
C ALA A 106 -2.73 16.30 -9.48
N ASP A 107 -1.47 15.92 -9.70
CA ASP A 107 -1.08 14.74 -10.44
C ASP A 107 -1.52 13.46 -9.72
N THR A 108 -1.34 13.42 -8.40
CA THR A 108 -1.79 12.30 -7.55
C THR A 108 -3.31 12.14 -7.60
N GLU A 109 -4.06 13.23 -7.49
CA GLU A 109 -5.52 13.18 -7.58
C GLU A 109 -5.99 12.68 -8.96
N THR A 110 -5.34 13.14 -10.02
CA THR A 110 -5.66 12.69 -11.39
C THR A 110 -5.37 11.21 -11.57
N LYS A 111 -4.20 10.75 -11.13
CA LYS A 111 -3.73 9.37 -11.31
C LYS A 111 -4.49 8.36 -10.44
N PHE A 112 -4.85 8.75 -9.23
CA PHE A 112 -5.53 7.92 -8.23
C PHE A 112 -6.97 8.37 -7.97
N SER A 113 -7.63 8.96 -8.99
CA SER A 113 -9.05 9.33 -8.92
C SER A 113 -9.96 8.11 -8.73
N ASN A 114 -9.59 6.98 -9.32
CA ASN A 114 -10.27 5.70 -9.12
C ASN A 114 -9.51 4.82 -8.14
N ASP A 115 -9.84 4.96 -6.87
CA ASP A 115 -9.19 4.22 -5.78
C ASP A 115 -9.53 2.72 -5.77
N THR A 116 -10.58 2.30 -6.46
CA THR A 116 -11.16 0.94 -6.35
C THR A 116 -10.17 -0.15 -6.80
N VAL A 117 -9.42 0.10 -7.87
CA VAL A 117 -8.54 -0.93 -8.46
C VAL A 117 -7.41 -1.29 -7.50
N TRP A 118 -6.61 -0.30 -7.08
CA TRP A 118 -5.46 -0.55 -6.22
C TRP A 118 -5.87 -0.94 -4.79
N ILE A 119 -7.01 -0.45 -4.28
CA ILE A 119 -7.59 -0.88 -3.01
C ILE A 119 -7.93 -2.38 -3.08
N THR A 120 -8.54 -2.83 -4.17
CA THR A 120 -8.89 -4.25 -4.36
C THR A 120 -7.63 -5.12 -4.43
N GLU A 121 -6.61 -4.69 -5.16
CA GLU A 121 -5.33 -5.41 -5.25
C GLU A 121 -4.65 -5.52 -3.88
N LEU A 122 -4.66 -4.45 -3.11
CA LEU A 122 -4.09 -4.41 -1.76
C LEU A 122 -4.86 -5.31 -0.80
N GLN A 123 -6.19 -5.29 -0.83
CA GLN A 123 -7.04 -6.19 -0.06
C GLN A 123 -6.76 -7.66 -0.40
N ASN A 124 -6.62 -7.99 -1.68
CA ASN A 124 -6.28 -9.34 -2.12
C ASN A 124 -4.88 -9.77 -1.64
N ALA A 125 -3.91 -8.85 -1.64
CA ALA A 125 -2.58 -9.13 -1.11
C ALA A 125 -2.62 -9.43 0.40
N PHE A 126 -3.39 -8.67 1.18
CA PHE A 126 -3.56 -8.93 2.61
C PHE A 126 -4.38 -10.19 2.91
N LEU A 127 -5.33 -10.57 2.07
CA LEU A 127 -5.99 -11.87 2.14
C LEU A 127 -4.97 -13.00 2.06
N ARG A 128 -4.12 -12.97 1.04
CA ARG A 128 -3.06 -13.98 0.86
C ARG A 128 -2.05 -13.97 2.01
N TYR A 129 -1.70 -12.80 2.51
CA TYR A 129 -0.82 -12.68 3.66
C TYR A 129 -1.43 -13.38 4.89
N ASN A 130 -2.72 -13.17 5.16
CA ASN A 130 -3.41 -13.78 6.29
C ASN A 130 -3.59 -15.31 6.13
N GLU A 131 -3.65 -15.82 4.91
CA GLU A 131 -3.67 -17.27 4.65
C GLU A 131 -2.30 -17.93 4.93
N LEU A 132 -1.21 -17.23 4.67
CA LEU A 132 0.16 -17.74 4.83
C LEU A 132 0.71 -17.54 6.24
N PHE A 133 0.31 -16.46 6.87
CA PHE A 133 0.77 -16.08 8.20
C PHE A 133 -0.45 -15.96 9.11
N ALA A 134 -0.43 -16.60 10.28
CA ALA A 134 -1.54 -16.53 11.22
C ALA A 134 -2.03 -15.08 11.39
N PRO A 135 -3.35 -14.82 11.42
CA PRO A 135 -3.90 -13.48 11.36
C PRO A 135 -3.38 -12.63 12.52
N GLN A 136 -2.56 -11.68 12.19
CA GLN A 136 -2.08 -10.63 13.08
C GLN A 136 -3.11 -9.50 13.13
N LYS A 137 -2.85 -8.48 13.91
CA LYS A 137 -3.70 -7.28 13.91
C LYS A 137 -3.79 -6.71 12.49
N ARG A 138 -5.00 -6.31 12.10
CA ARG A 138 -5.22 -5.67 10.80
C ARG A 138 -4.45 -4.36 10.73
N PRO A 139 -3.59 -4.15 9.72
CA PRO A 139 -2.87 -2.90 9.60
C PRO A 139 -3.82 -1.77 9.19
N ARG A 140 -3.56 -0.61 9.72
CA ARG A 140 -4.12 0.65 9.30
C ARG A 140 -3.19 1.23 8.24
N ILE A 141 -3.69 1.53 7.05
CA ILE A 141 -2.91 2.05 5.94
C ILE A 141 -3.31 3.48 5.67
N LEU A 142 -2.32 4.35 5.61
CA LEU A 142 -2.49 5.77 5.31
C LEU A 142 -1.78 6.10 4.00
N THR A 143 -2.37 6.96 3.18
CA THR A 143 -1.68 7.56 2.04
C THR A 143 -1.16 8.95 2.43
N HIS A 144 0.06 9.30 2.01
CA HIS A 144 0.62 10.62 2.28
C HIS A 144 1.45 11.14 1.10
N ILE A 145 1.71 12.43 1.06
CA ILE A 145 2.61 13.08 0.11
C ILE A 145 3.72 13.76 0.90
N SER A 146 4.97 13.38 0.67
CA SER A 146 6.14 13.84 1.43
C SER A 146 7.11 14.72 0.63
N GLY A 147 6.76 15.08 -0.61
CA GLY A 147 7.70 15.79 -1.49
C GLY A 147 8.89 14.90 -1.89
N LEU A 148 8.67 13.58 -2.04
CA LEU A 148 9.65 12.56 -2.44
C LEU A 148 10.71 12.22 -1.37
N ASN A 149 10.55 12.69 -0.13
CA ASN A 149 11.51 12.42 0.94
C ASN A 149 11.48 10.96 1.42
N GLN A 150 10.29 10.41 1.62
CA GLN A 150 10.11 9.01 2.06
C GLN A 150 8.91 8.38 1.35
N SER A 151 9.08 7.14 0.89
CA SER A 151 8.04 6.43 0.15
C SER A 151 7.12 5.63 1.07
N ILE A 152 7.70 4.88 1.99
CA ILE A 152 6.99 3.99 2.91
C ILE A 152 7.45 4.30 4.32
N VAL A 153 6.50 4.45 5.23
CA VAL A 153 6.74 4.69 6.66
C VAL A 153 5.95 3.69 7.46
N THR A 154 6.64 2.94 8.31
CA THR A 154 6.02 2.07 9.31
C THR A 154 6.25 2.66 10.68
N ILE A 155 5.18 2.79 11.48
CA ILE A 155 5.30 3.35 12.84
C ILE A 155 5.35 2.23 13.86
N ASP A 156 4.56 1.20 13.63
CA ASP A 156 4.57 -0.03 14.42
C ASP A 156 4.08 -1.20 13.55
N THR A 157 3.77 -2.34 14.16
CA THR A 157 3.24 -3.49 13.42
C THR A 157 1.81 -3.30 12.89
N THR A 158 1.16 -2.17 13.20
CA THR A 158 -0.25 -1.94 12.91
C THR A 158 -0.51 -0.74 12.01
N LEU A 159 0.50 0.11 11.75
CA LEU A 159 0.34 1.30 10.94
C LEU A 159 1.42 1.38 9.86
N LEU A 160 0.96 1.36 8.61
CA LEU A 160 1.77 1.53 7.41
C LEU A 160 1.32 2.82 6.69
N SER A 161 2.24 3.67 6.31
CA SER A 161 1.94 4.79 5.43
C SER A 161 2.77 4.71 4.16
N GLU A 162 2.13 4.95 3.02
CA GLU A 162 2.74 4.87 1.69
C GLU A 162 2.47 6.14 0.90
N ILE A 163 3.46 6.55 0.12
CA ILE A 163 3.35 7.62 -0.85
C ILE A 163 2.84 7.07 -2.18
N GLY A 164 1.84 7.70 -2.75
CA GLY A 164 1.53 7.49 -4.16
C GLY A 164 2.70 7.96 -5.03
N ARG A 165 3.58 7.05 -5.48
CA ARG A 165 4.60 7.39 -6.47
C ARG A 165 3.92 7.68 -7.80
N ALA A 166 3.85 8.94 -8.18
CA ALA A 166 3.74 9.28 -9.58
C ALA A 166 5.10 8.98 -10.23
N HIS A 167 5.22 7.84 -10.90
CA HIS A 167 6.32 7.64 -11.84
C HIS A 167 6.11 8.60 -13.00
N VAL A 168 6.97 9.60 -13.08
CA VAL A 168 7.13 10.43 -14.27
C VAL A 168 7.82 9.60 -15.35
#